data_0752264a4eb5796c86001cf106d8bcc2
#
_entry.id   0752264a4eb5796c86001cf106d8bcc2
#
_cell.length_a   1.000
_cell.length_b   1.000
_cell.length_c   1.000
_cell.angle_alpha   90.00
_cell.angle_beta   90.00
_cell.angle_gamma   90.00
#
_symmetry.space_group_name_H-M   'P 1'
#
loop_
_entity.id
_entity.type
_entity.pdbx_description
1 polymer ?
#
loop_
_entity_poly.entity_id
_entity_poly.type
_entity_poly.pdbx_seq_one_letter_code
_entity_poly.pdbx_strand_id
1 'polypeptide(L)'
;KGMKPGVVINPSQPVDVIKPYIDLVDMVTLMAVEPGFSGQKFMIRTIDRVEELASLRKHSENDFLINVDGAINDAGLVPCVRRGANVIVTGVFTVFAQEDGIISACHRFDETCKKGMTDGFIGDAY
;
A
#
# COMPACT_ATOMS: atom_id res chain seq x y z
N LYS A 1 -17.33 -14.98 13.89
CA LYS A 1 -18.23 -13.83 14.00
C LYS A 1 -18.27 -12.96 12.73
N GLY A 2 -17.74 -13.41 11.59
CA GLY A 2 -17.80 -12.72 10.31
C GLY A 2 -16.88 -11.47 10.17
N MET A 3 -15.98 -11.21 11.12
CA MET A 3 -14.99 -10.15 11.01
C MET A 3 -13.82 -10.60 10.16
N LYS A 4 -13.23 -9.64 9.43
CA LYS A 4 -12.04 -9.83 8.61
C LYS A 4 -10.82 -9.30 9.37
N PRO A 5 -9.89 -10.17 9.79
CA PRO A 5 -8.72 -9.73 10.54
C PRO A 5 -7.68 -9.06 9.65
N GLY A 6 -7.05 -8.00 10.16
CA GLY A 6 -5.93 -7.34 9.53
C GLY A 6 -4.74 -7.21 10.47
N VAL A 7 -3.54 -7.15 9.90
CA VAL A 7 -2.28 -6.96 10.63
C VAL A 7 -1.55 -5.73 10.09
N VAL A 8 -0.91 -4.99 10.97
CA VAL A 8 -0.07 -3.84 10.63
C VAL A 8 1.40 -4.19 10.85
N ILE A 9 2.25 -3.89 9.89
CA ILE A 9 3.69 -4.07 9.94
C ILE A 9 4.36 -2.69 9.92
N ASN A 10 5.09 -2.37 10.98
CA ASN A 10 5.84 -1.12 11.09
C ASN A 10 7.08 -1.11 10.19
N PRO A 11 7.63 0.07 9.83
CA PRO A 11 8.81 0.15 8.98
C PRO A 11 10.04 -0.55 9.55
N SER A 12 10.16 -0.60 10.87
CA SER A 12 11.26 -1.27 11.58
C SER A 12 11.16 -2.80 11.59
N GLN A 13 9.99 -3.37 11.26
CA GLN A 13 9.76 -4.82 11.25
C GLN A 13 9.97 -5.41 9.85
N PRO A 14 10.61 -6.58 9.70
CA PRO A 14 10.70 -7.27 8.43
C PRO A 14 9.32 -7.75 7.97
N VAL A 15 9.10 -7.83 6.65
CA VAL A 15 7.83 -8.32 6.09
C VAL A 15 7.56 -9.77 6.47
N ASP A 16 8.60 -10.56 6.64
CA ASP A 16 8.55 -11.97 7.01
C ASP A 16 7.82 -12.29 8.34
N VAL A 17 7.61 -11.29 9.20
CA VAL A 17 6.85 -11.49 10.45
C VAL A 17 5.41 -11.97 10.20
N ILE A 18 4.88 -11.76 8.99
CA ILE A 18 3.52 -12.20 8.63
C ILE A 18 3.43 -13.69 8.32
N LYS A 19 4.53 -14.35 7.97
CA LYS A 19 4.53 -15.74 7.48
C LYS A 19 3.72 -16.72 8.35
N PRO A 20 3.82 -16.70 9.69
CA PRO A 20 3.03 -17.60 10.53
C PRO A 20 1.51 -17.34 10.51
N TYR A 21 1.08 -16.18 10.02
CA TYR A 21 -0.30 -15.70 10.07
C TYR A 21 -0.91 -15.47 8.69
N ILE A 22 -0.14 -15.69 7.63
CA ILE A 22 -0.48 -15.28 6.26
C ILE A 22 -1.82 -15.86 5.79
N ASP A 23 -2.15 -17.08 6.20
CA ASP A 23 -3.39 -17.75 5.81
C ASP A 23 -4.59 -17.38 6.71
N LEU A 24 -4.37 -16.55 7.73
CA LEU A 24 -5.39 -16.15 8.70
C LEU A 24 -5.85 -14.71 8.56
N VAL A 25 -5.18 -13.90 7.72
CA VAL A 25 -5.44 -12.46 7.60
C VAL A 25 -6.14 -12.12 6.30
N ASP A 26 -7.07 -11.17 6.35
CA ASP A 26 -7.74 -10.63 5.15
C ASP A 26 -7.04 -9.38 4.61
N MET A 27 -6.23 -8.71 5.44
CA MET A 27 -5.47 -7.51 5.03
C MET A 27 -4.16 -7.38 5.79
N VAL A 28 -3.11 -6.97 5.09
CA VAL A 28 -1.84 -6.57 5.69
C VAL A 28 -1.56 -5.12 5.36
N THR A 29 -1.39 -4.29 6.38
CA THR A 29 -1.04 -2.87 6.24
C THR A 29 0.46 -2.69 6.43
N LEU A 30 1.13 -2.14 5.44
CA LEU A 30 2.50 -1.67 5.53
C LEU A 30 2.52 -0.20 5.89
N MET A 31 3.09 0.13 7.05
CA MET A 31 3.34 1.51 7.42
C MET A 31 4.49 2.07 6.58
N ALA A 32 4.23 3.19 5.93
CA ALA A 32 5.21 3.91 5.11
C ALA A 32 5.85 5.11 5.83
N VAL A 33 5.56 5.25 7.10
CA VAL A 33 6.15 6.19 8.06
C VAL A 33 6.28 5.50 9.42
N GLU A 34 7.19 5.95 10.27
CA GLU A 34 7.22 5.47 11.65
C GLU A 34 5.98 5.96 12.39
N PRO A 35 5.26 5.08 13.11
CA PRO A 35 4.08 5.48 13.86
C PRO A 35 4.44 6.44 15.01
N GLY A 36 3.56 7.41 15.28
CA GLY A 36 3.70 8.30 16.43
C GLY A 36 3.40 9.77 16.16
N PHE A 37 3.64 10.30 14.97
CA PHE A 37 3.33 11.71 14.64
C PHE A 37 3.04 11.90 13.15
N SER A 38 2.26 12.91 12.84
CA SER A 38 1.93 13.32 11.47
C SER A 38 3.02 14.22 10.86
N GLY A 39 2.98 14.42 9.54
CA GLY A 39 3.92 15.30 8.82
C GLY A 39 5.25 14.65 8.43
N GLN A 40 5.40 13.35 8.62
CA GLN A 40 6.57 12.60 8.15
C GLN A 40 6.57 12.45 6.63
N LYS A 41 7.74 12.15 6.07
CA LYS A 41 7.89 11.87 4.64
C LYS A 41 7.67 10.39 4.36
N PHE A 42 7.09 10.09 3.20
CA PHE A 42 6.98 8.74 2.67
C PHE A 42 8.34 8.04 2.61
N MET A 43 8.42 6.85 3.16
CA MET A 43 9.64 6.04 3.14
C MET A 43 9.68 5.22 1.86
N ILE A 44 10.57 5.59 0.94
CA ILE A 44 10.67 4.98 -0.40
C ILE A 44 10.89 3.46 -0.37
N ARG A 45 11.54 2.93 0.65
CA ARG A 45 11.72 1.48 0.84
C ARG A 45 10.40 0.71 0.99
N THR A 46 9.29 1.40 1.26
CA THR A 46 7.97 0.78 1.32
C THR A 46 7.58 0.14 0.00
N ILE A 47 8.05 0.68 -1.12
CA ILE A 47 7.80 0.14 -2.47
C ILE A 47 8.34 -1.30 -2.59
N ASP A 48 9.58 -1.54 -2.14
CA ASP A 48 10.19 -2.87 -2.17
C ASP A 48 9.49 -3.83 -1.19
N ARG A 49 9.05 -3.32 -0.05
CA ARG A 49 8.27 -4.10 0.92
C ARG A 49 6.89 -4.51 0.39
N VAL A 50 6.25 -3.68 -0.43
CA VAL A 50 5.00 -4.04 -1.12
C VAL A 50 5.27 -5.22 -2.07
N GLU A 51 6.34 -5.18 -2.84
CA GLU A 51 6.73 -6.27 -3.75
C GLU A 51 7.04 -7.57 -2.99
N GLU A 52 7.79 -7.47 -1.90
CA GLU A 52 8.08 -8.60 -1.02
C GLU A 52 6.79 -9.24 -0.48
N LEU A 53 5.86 -8.43 0.02
CA LEU A 53 4.57 -8.91 0.54
C LEU A 53 3.69 -9.49 -0.57
N ALA A 54 3.68 -8.89 -1.76
CA ALA A 54 2.97 -9.40 -2.92
C ALA A 54 3.54 -10.76 -3.39
N SER A 55 4.85 -10.94 -3.29
CA SER A 55 5.50 -12.22 -3.56
C SER A 55 5.08 -13.29 -2.54
N LEU A 56 5.05 -12.96 -1.25
CA LEU A 56 4.55 -13.87 -0.21
C LEU A 56 3.08 -14.26 -0.47
N ARG A 57 2.22 -13.31 -0.85
CA ARG A 57 0.82 -13.56 -1.21
C ARG A 57 0.68 -14.56 -2.35
N LYS A 58 1.49 -14.44 -3.40
CA LYS A 58 1.48 -15.40 -4.53
C LYS A 58 1.81 -16.83 -4.13
N HIS A 59 2.56 -17.02 -3.06
CA HIS A 59 2.96 -18.35 -2.57
C HIS A 59 2.10 -18.85 -1.40
N SER A 60 1.10 -18.09 -1.00
CA SER A 60 0.10 -18.49 0.01
C SER A 60 -1.19 -18.97 -0.65
N GLU A 61 -2.01 -19.68 0.08
CA GLU A 61 -3.36 -20.07 -0.35
C GLU A 61 -4.38 -18.94 -0.12
N ASN A 62 -3.95 -17.84 0.50
CA ASN A 62 -4.79 -16.70 0.88
C ASN A 62 -4.50 -15.46 0.04
N ASP A 63 -5.54 -14.88 -0.54
CA ASP A 63 -5.47 -13.64 -1.34
C ASP A 63 -5.86 -12.42 -0.48
N PHE A 64 -5.03 -12.11 0.51
CA PHE A 64 -5.25 -10.96 1.37
C PHE A 64 -4.95 -9.63 0.66
N LEU A 65 -5.59 -8.55 1.12
CA LEU A 65 -5.35 -7.19 0.61
C LEU A 65 -4.03 -6.62 1.16
N ILE A 66 -3.27 -5.96 0.32
CA ILE A 66 -2.08 -5.19 0.70
C ILE A 66 -2.47 -3.72 0.78
N ASN A 67 -2.44 -3.17 1.99
CA ASN A 67 -2.70 -1.77 2.28
C ASN A 67 -1.40 -1.01 2.57
N VAL A 68 -1.28 0.20 2.06
CA VAL A 68 -0.15 1.11 2.36
C VAL A 68 -0.69 2.35 3.06
N ASP A 69 -0.14 2.65 4.24
CA ASP A 69 -0.49 3.81 5.05
C ASP A 69 0.74 4.61 5.47
N GLY A 70 0.71 5.89 5.22
CA GLY A 70 1.70 6.86 5.69
C GLY A 70 2.28 7.73 4.58
N ALA A 71 1.93 9.01 4.60
CA ALA A 71 2.51 10.09 3.79
C ALA A 71 2.61 9.79 2.28
N ILE A 72 1.72 8.98 1.73
CA ILE A 72 1.69 8.66 0.30
C ILE A 72 1.71 9.96 -0.53
N ASN A 73 2.54 9.97 -1.54
CA ASN A 73 2.70 11.05 -2.51
C ASN A 73 2.84 10.47 -3.93
N ASP A 74 2.96 11.33 -4.93
CA ASP A 74 3.05 10.90 -6.33
C ASP A 74 4.24 9.96 -6.60
N ALA A 75 5.36 10.12 -5.88
CA ALA A 75 6.53 9.27 -6.02
C ALA A 75 6.33 7.85 -5.48
N GLY A 76 5.44 7.68 -4.49
CA GLY A 76 5.15 6.39 -3.87
C GLY A 76 3.91 5.71 -4.44
N LEU A 77 2.91 6.48 -4.87
CA LEU A 77 1.59 5.97 -5.25
C LEU A 77 1.64 4.95 -6.39
N VAL A 78 2.10 5.39 -7.56
CA VAL A 78 2.14 4.53 -8.75
C VAL A 78 3.05 3.31 -8.57
N PRO A 79 4.28 3.44 -8.03
CA PRO A 79 5.10 2.28 -7.76
C PRO A 79 4.48 1.27 -6.79
N CYS A 80 3.82 1.72 -5.71
CA CYS A 80 3.15 0.81 -4.77
C CYS A 80 2.00 0.04 -5.45
N VAL A 81 1.16 0.72 -6.24
CA VAL A 81 0.07 0.09 -6.99
C VAL A 81 0.63 -0.95 -7.97
N ARG A 82 1.65 -0.61 -8.75
CA ARG A 82 2.30 -1.53 -9.71
C ARG A 82 2.88 -2.77 -9.06
N ARG A 83 3.36 -2.66 -7.83
CA ARG A 83 3.94 -3.79 -7.09
C ARG A 83 2.95 -4.61 -6.29
N GLY A 84 1.66 -4.28 -6.37
CA GLY A 84 0.59 -5.12 -5.86
C GLY A 84 -0.16 -4.59 -4.65
N ALA A 85 -0.01 -3.32 -4.29
CA ALA A 85 -0.88 -2.68 -3.31
C ALA A 85 -2.31 -2.59 -3.85
N ASN A 86 -3.28 -2.98 -3.02
CA ASN A 86 -4.71 -2.98 -3.37
C ASN A 86 -5.45 -1.80 -2.72
N VAL A 87 -4.94 -1.34 -1.58
CA VAL A 87 -5.54 -0.26 -0.78
C VAL A 87 -4.47 0.77 -0.47
N ILE A 88 -4.80 2.04 -0.66
CA ILE A 88 -3.91 3.16 -0.34
C ILE A 88 -4.65 4.12 0.59
N VAL A 89 -4.07 4.40 1.75
CA VAL A 89 -4.60 5.43 2.65
C VAL A 89 -4.14 6.80 2.18
N THR A 90 -5.09 7.66 1.84
CA THR A 90 -4.83 9.03 1.40
C THR A 90 -4.92 10.01 2.58
N GLY A 91 -4.23 11.13 2.46
CA GLY A 91 -4.21 12.13 3.51
C GLY A 91 -3.91 13.53 2.99
N VAL A 92 -3.24 14.31 3.82
CA VAL A 92 -2.97 15.72 3.57
C VAL A 92 -2.25 15.94 2.23
N PHE A 93 -1.21 15.15 1.95
CA PHE A 93 -0.35 15.37 0.78
C PHE A 93 -0.97 14.99 -0.56
N THR A 94 -1.98 14.14 -0.56
CA THR A 94 -2.60 13.64 -1.80
C THR A 94 -4.00 14.20 -2.04
N VAL A 95 -4.74 14.54 -0.98
CA VAL A 95 -6.14 14.93 -1.10
C VAL A 95 -6.47 16.24 -0.37
N PHE A 96 -6.14 16.36 0.93
CA PHE A 96 -6.71 17.43 1.75
C PHE A 96 -6.03 18.80 1.60
N ALA A 97 -4.74 18.86 1.25
CA ALA A 97 -4.00 20.11 1.04
C ALA A 97 -3.82 20.48 -0.44
N GLN A 98 -4.70 20.00 -1.31
CA GLN A 98 -4.64 20.31 -2.74
C GLN A 98 -5.40 21.60 -3.05
N GLU A 99 -4.80 22.47 -3.87
CA GLU A 99 -5.36 23.78 -4.21
C GLU A 99 -6.67 23.71 -5.02
N ASP A 100 -6.86 22.62 -5.77
CA ASP A 100 -8.03 22.36 -6.62
C ASP A 100 -9.22 21.73 -5.87
N GLY A 101 -9.10 21.56 -4.55
CA GLY A 101 -10.14 21.05 -3.67
C GLY A 101 -10.25 19.53 -3.65
N ILE A 102 -10.94 19.03 -2.63
CA ILE A 102 -11.01 17.59 -2.29
C ILE A 102 -11.57 16.75 -3.44
N ILE A 103 -12.63 17.20 -4.10
CA ILE A 103 -13.30 16.43 -5.16
C ILE A 103 -12.34 16.21 -6.34
N SER A 104 -11.71 17.28 -6.81
CA SER A 104 -10.74 17.21 -7.92
C SER A 104 -9.53 16.36 -7.55
N ALA A 105 -9.05 16.51 -6.32
CA ALA A 105 -7.93 15.72 -5.81
C ALA A 105 -8.25 14.21 -5.73
N CYS A 106 -9.45 13.84 -5.30
CA CYS A 106 -9.91 12.44 -5.29
C CYS A 106 -9.99 11.86 -6.71
N HIS A 107 -10.55 12.60 -7.66
CA HIS A 107 -10.61 12.16 -9.06
C HIS A 107 -9.21 11.95 -9.66
N ARG A 108 -8.31 12.90 -9.47
CA ARG A 108 -6.92 12.80 -9.93
C ARG A 108 -6.20 11.61 -9.29
N PHE A 109 -6.42 11.38 -8.00
CA PHE A 109 -5.86 10.25 -7.28
C PHE A 109 -6.34 8.91 -7.87
N ASP A 110 -7.65 8.77 -8.09
CA ASP A 110 -8.26 7.58 -8.69
C ASP A 110 -7.72 7.31 -10.11
N GLU A 111 -7.63 8.35 -10.95
CA GLU A 111 -7.05 8.24 -12.29
C GLU A 111 -5.57 7.82 -12.25
N THR A 112 -4.81 8.35 -11.31
CA THR A 112 -3.40 7.99 -11.14
C THR A 112 -3.24 6.54 -10.72
N CYS A 113 -4.08 6.04 -9.82
CA CYS A 113 -4.12 4.63 -9.44
C CYS A 113 -4.46 3.74 -10.64
N LYS A 114 -5.48 4.09 -11.43
CA LYS A 114 -5.87 3.35 -12.63
C LYS A 114 -4.75 3.28 -13.67
N LYS A 115 -4.05 4.38 -13.92
CA LYS A 115 -2.85 4.39 -14.78
C LYS A 115 -1.75 3.48 -14.23
N GLY A 116 -1.52 3.51 -12.92
CA GLY A 116 -0.57 2.60 -12.27
C GLY A 116 -0.90 1.13 -12.50
N MET A 117 -2.18 0.77 -12.54
CA MET A 117 -2.64 -0.60 -12.83
C MET A 117 -2.47 -0.99 -14.30
N THR A 118 -2.69 -0.07 -15.25
CA THR A 118 -2.69 -0.38 -16.68
C THR A 118 -1.30 -0.35 -17.31
N ASP A 119 -0.45 0.62 -16.92
CA ASP A 119 0.87 0.83 -17.53
C ASP A 119 1.97 -0.09 -16.96
N GLY A 120 1.65 -0.94 -16.01
CA GLY A 120 2.64 -1.65 -15.21
C GLY A 120 2.41 -3.12 -14.97
N PHE A 121 1.40 -3.74 -15.58
CA PHE A 121 1.31 -5.18 -15.55
C PHE A 121 2.31 -5.78 -16.57
N ILE A 122 3.60 -5.63 -16.27
CA ILE A 122 4.60 -6.61 -16.70
C ILE A 122 4.47 -7.77 -15.71
N GLY A 123 3.31 -8.37 -15.70
CA GLY A 123 3.08 -9.65 -15.09
C GLY A 123 3.35 -10.66 -16.16
N ASP A 124 4.58 -11.17 -16.19
CA ASP A 124 4.96 -12.48 -16.73
C ASP A 124 6.44 -12.50 -17.09
N ALA A 125 7.24 -12.09 -16.14
CA ALA A 125 8.65 -12.43 -16.17
C ALA A 125 9.12 -12.65 -14.72
N TYR A 126 8.76 -13.83 -14.20
CA TYR A 126 9.58 -14.64 -13.27
C TYR A 126 8.75 -15.82 -12.78
#